data_ba2917a62bb83b686659d4137868f994
#
_entry.id   ba2917a62bb83b686659d4137868f994
#
_cell.length_a   1.000
_cell.length_b   1.000
_cell.length_c   1.000
_cell.angle_alpha   90.00
_cell.angle_beta   90.00
_cell.angle_gamma   90.00
#
_symmetry.space_group_name_H-M   'P 1'
#
loop_
_entity.id
_entity.type
_entity.pdbx_description
1 polymer ?
#
loop_
_entity_poly.entity_id
_entity_poly.type
_entity_poly.pdbx_seq_one_letter_code
_entity_poly.pdbx_strand_id
1 'polypeptide(L)'
;MQKQRWRRLIRARWALGASLLVSAVLFNGCPYYDWDDYEYPAIVPKLMAKEDLATSIKSGEPRDLVKPGKIYTKDDLLFINEKYEGVHVINNADPATPVKLAFIEVPGCIDIAMKGNTLYVDNAIDLVALDVTDPQAVVVTERIAAIFPELSNQEAYWESMNFDRSKFVIVGWKDTVVKGGGHVE
;
A
#
# COMPACT_ATOMS: atom_id res chain seq x y z
N MET A 1 -28.55 43.38 68.15
CA MET A 1 -27.52 42.38 67.72
C MET A 1 -28.06 41.22 66.85
N GLN A 2 -29.33 40.94 66.73
CA GLN A 2 -29.94 39.81 66.05
C GLN A 2 -30.02 39.96 64.52
N LYS A 3 -30.21 41.19 63.97
CA LYS A 3 -30.34 41.44 62.52
C LYS A 3 -29.03 41.18 61.70
N GLN A 4 -27.84 41.26 62.30
CA GLN A 4 -26.58 41.01 61.60
C GLN A 4 -26.29 39.54 61.47
N ARG A 5 -26.74 38.66 62.33
CA ARG A 5 -26.54 37.19 62.23
C ARG A 5 -27.36 36.62 61.09
N TRP A 6 -28.58 37.10 60.85
CA TRP A 6 -29.44 36.66 59.75
C TRP A 6 -28.88 37.02 58.37
N ARG A 7 -28.30 38.20 58.20
CA ARG A 7 -27.69 38.64 56.96
C ARG A 7 -26.45 37.80 56.61
N ARG A 8 -25.68 37.33 57.58
CA ARG A 8 -24.52 36.47 57.36
C ARG A 8 -24.92 35.04 56.91
N LEU A 9 -25.97 34.49 57.48
CA LEU A 9 -26.51 33.17 57.13
C LEU A 9 -27.12 33.15 55.74
N ILE A 10 -27.80 34.18 55.29
CA ILE A 10 -28.34 34.29 53.95
C ILE A 10 -27.23 34.41 52.94
N ARG A 11 -26.21 35.22 53.16
CA ARG A 11 -25.06 35.38 52.30
C ARG A 11 -24.22 34.04 52.14
N ALA A 12 -24.08 33.32 53.24
CA ALA A 12 -23.41 32.03 53.23
C ALA A 12 -24.18 30.96 52.39
N ARG A 13 -25.51 30.96 52.47
CA ARG A 13 -26.36 30.05 51.67
C ARG A 13 -26.33 30.38 50.18
N TRP A 14 -26.27 31.66 49.79
CA TRP A 14 -26.13 32.09 48.41
C TRP A 14 -24.74 31.78 47.86
N ALA A 15 -23.68 31.91 48.64
CA ALA A 15 -22.32 31.57 48.26
C ALA A 15 -22.13 30.06 48.05
N LEU A 16 -22.73 29.22 48.90
CA LEU A 16 -22.72 27.75 48.73
C LEU A 16 -23.53 27.30 47.51
N GLY A 17 -24.70 27.94 47.24
CA GLY A 17 -25.50 27.65 46.05
C GLY A 17 -24.79 28.04 44.74
N ALA A 18 -24.12 29.19 44.71
CA ALA A 18 -23.33 29.64 43.56
C ALA A 18 -22.10 28.75 43.32
N SER A 19 -21.42 28.26 44.36
CA SER A 19 -20.29 27.35 44.25
C SER A 19 -20.68 25.98 43.67
N LEU A 20 -21.86 25.45 44.06
CA LEU A 20 -22.40 24.21 43.53
C LEU A 20 -22.81 24.32 42.05
N LEU A 21 -23.36 25.46 41.61
CA LEU A 21 -23.69 25.72 40.20
C LEU A 21 -22.44 25.86 39.34
N VAL A 22 -21.39 26.51 39.83
CA VAL A 22 -20.11 26.64 39.11
C VAL A 22 -19.41 25.28 38.95
N SER A 23 -19.42 24.44 39.97
CA SER A 23 -18.83 23.08 39.84
C SER A 23 -19.63 22.20 38.90
N ALA A 24 -20.96 22.30 38.80
CA ALA A 24 -21.76 21.56 37.85
C ALA A 24 -21.46 21.92 36.37
N VAL A 25 -21.07 23.18 36.11
CA VAL A 25 -20.67 23.62 34.75
C VAL A 25 -19.26 23.13 34.38
N LEU A 26 -18.37 22.95 35.37
CA LEU A 26 -17.00 22.46 35.13
C LEU A 26 -16.93 20.93 34.92
N PHE A 27 -17.99 20.21 35.27
CA PHE A 27 -18.10 18.75 35.03
C PHE A 27 -18.89 18.38 33.77
N ASN A 28 -19.26 19.35 32.92
CA ASN A 28 -19.66 19.02 31.57
C ASN A 28 -18.40 18.51 30.83
N GLY A 29 -18.21 17.20 30.85
CA GLY A 29 -17.05 16.52 30.33
C GLY A 29 -16.72 16.96 28.89
N CYS A 30 -15.45 16.87 28.52
CA CYS A 30 -15.04 16.99 27.15
C CYS A 30 -15.98 16.15 26.27
N PRO A 31 -16.46 16.67 25.14
CA PRO A 31 -17.23 15.85 24.23
C PRO A 31 -16.41 14.59 23.93
N TYR A 32 -16.98 13.43 24.21
CA TYR A 32 -16.42 12.15 23.82
C TYR A 32 -16.40 12.16 22.28
N TYR A 33 -15.21 12.36 21.72
CA TYR A 33 -15.00 12.22 20.28
C TYR A 33 -14.95 10.72 20.01
N ASP A 34 -15.95 10.21 19.31
CA ASP A 34 -15.94 8.85 18.79
C ASP A 34 -14.96 8.84 17.60
N TRP A 35 -13.77 8.30 17.83
CA TRP A 35 -12.73 8.18 16.81
C TRP A 35 -13.06 7.08 15.80
N ASP A 36 -14.04 6.22 16.07
CA ASP A 36 -14.40 5.09 15.24
C ASP A 36 -15.09 5.50 13.91
N ASP A 37 -15.66 6.72 13.86
CA ASP A 37 -16.31 7.26 12.65
C ASP A 37 -15.39 8.08 11.73
N TYR A 38 -14.10 8.24 12.09
CA TYR A 38 -13.19 9.04 11.27
C TYR A 38 -12.50 8.17 10.22
N GLU A 39 -12.77 8.49 8.93
CA GLU A 39 -12.13 7.85 7.79
C GLU A 39 -10.95 8.68 7.28
N TYR A 40 -9.82 8.04 6.99
CA TYR A 40 -8.66 8.70 6.41
C TYR A 40 -8.00 7.84 5.30
N PRO A 41 -7.43 8.48 4.26
CA PRO A 41 -6.72 7.77 3.22
C PRO A 41 -5.47 7.10 3.80
N ALA A 42 -5.22 5.88 3.37
CA ALA A 42 -4.06 5.11 3.80
C ALA A 42 -3.49 4.29 2.65
N ILE A 43 -2.20 4.00 2.71
CA ILE A 43 -1.50 3.11 1.80
C ILE A 43 -1.25 1.79 2.53
N VAL A 44 -1.74 0.69 1.98
CA VAL A 44 -1.57 -0.64 2.58
C VAL A 44 -0.87 -1.61 1.62
N PRO A 45 -0.13 -2.62 2.14
CA PRO A 45 0.54 -3.57 1.29
C PRO A 45 -0.45 -4.49 0.56
N LYS A 46 -0.14 -4.80 -0.71
CA LYS A 46 -0.69 -5.96 -1.40
C LYS A 46 0.15 -7.17 -0.99
N LEU A 47 -0.46 -8.15 -0.35
CA LEU A 47 0.20 -9.37 0.10
C LEU A 47 -0.06 -10.52 -0.86
N MET A 48 0.95 -11.39 -1.03
CA MET A 48 0.86 -12.65 -1.75
C MET A 48 1.42 -13.75 -0.87
N ALA A 49 0.82 -14.96 -0.91
CA ALA A 49 1.42 -16.10 -0.25
C ALA A 49 2.75 -16.47 -0.92
N LYS A 50 3.77 -16.81 -0.14
CA LYS A 50 5.09 -17.16 -0.68
C LYS A 50 5.05 -18.40 -1.58
N GLU A 51 4.14 -19.32 -1.29
CA GLU A 51 3.91 -20.50 -2.12
C GLU A 51 3.36 -20.15 -3.52
N ASP A 52 2.55 -19.09 -3.61
CA ASP A 52 1.99 -18.63 -4.88
C ASP A 52 3.01 -17.82 -5.69
N LEU A 53 3.99 -17.18 -5.02
CA LEU A 53 5.01 -16.36 -5.69
C LEU A 53 5.80 -17.16 -6.72
N ALA A 54 6.09 -18.43 -6.43
CA ALA A 54 6.87 -19.30 -7.31
C ALA A 54 6.20 -19.52 -8.68
N THR A 55 4.87 -19.47 -8.74
CA THR A 55 4.06 -19.72 -9.96
C THR A 55 3.32 -18.47 -10.44
N SER A 56 3.64 -17.29 -9.89
CA SER A 56 2.91 -16.04 -10.15
C SER A 56 3.20 -15.43 -11.52
N ILE A 57 4.33 -15.79 -12.16
CA ILE A 57 4.75 -15.19 -13.44
C ILE A 57 4.05 -15.90 -14.60
N LYS A 58 3.42 -15.12 -15.47
CA LYS A 58 2.72 -15.63 -16.65
C LYS A 58 2.60 -14.56 -17.74
N SER A 59 2.55 -14.98 -19.00
CA SER A 59 2.17 -14.11 -20.11
C SER A 59 0.65 -13.92 -20.12
N GLY A 60 0.23 -12.72 -20.47
CA GLY A 60 -1.16 -12.33 -20.62
C GLY A 60 -1.38 -11.36 -21.78
N GLU A 61 -2.64 -11.02 -22.01
CA GLU A 61 -3.03 -10.05 -23.03
C GLU A 61 -2.40 -8.67 -22.77
N PRO A 62 -2.13 -7.90 -23.86
CA PRO A 62 -1.66 -6.53 -23.76
C PRO A 62 -2.64 -5.66 -22.93
N ARG A 63 -2.10 -4.77 -22.12
CA ARG A 63 -2.89 -3.81 -21.35
C ARG A 63 -2.33 -2.38 -21.43
N ASP A 64 -3.01 -1.41 -20.85
CA ASP A 64 -2.56 -0.02 -20.82
C ASP A 64 -1.45 0.17 -19.79
N LEU A 65 -0.50 1.10 -20.11
CA LEU A 65 0.52 1.55 -19.18
C LEU A 65 -0.10 2.51 -18.17
N VAL A 66 0.15 2.30 -16.90
CA VAL A 66 -0.39 3.13 -15.80
C VAL A 66 0.73 3.77 -14.99
N LYS A 67 1.71 2.97 -14.55
CA LYS A 67 2.87 3.40 -13.74
C LYS A 67 4.16 2.87 -14.37
N PRO A 68 4.52 3.32 -15.59
CA PRO A 68 5.72 2.83 -16.28
C PRO A 68 6.98 3.20 -15.50
N GLY A 69 7.88 2.24 -15.43
CA GLY A 69 9.18 2.38 -14.81
C GLY A 69 10.31 2.34 -15.86
N LYS A 70 11.25 1.42 -15.68
CA LYS A 70 12.41 1.25 -16.57
C LYS A 70 11.99 0.74 -17.96
N ILE A 71 12.68 1.22 -19.00
CA ILE A 71 12.50 0.79 -20.39
C ILE A 71 13.77 0.10 -20.84
N TYR A 72 13.63 -1.04 -21.47
CA TYR A 72 14.70 -1.76 -22.14
C TYR A 72 14.36 -2.00 -23.61
N THR A 73 15.32 -1.75 -24.52
CA THR A 73 15.14 -1.95 -25.97
C THR A 73 15.96 -3.16 -26.39
N LYS A 74 15.37 -4.06 -27.15
CA LYS A 74 16.05 -5.17 -27.75
C LYS A 74 15.49 -5.44 -29.15
N ASP A 75 16.33 -5.29 -30.16
CA ASP A 75 15.91 -5.36 -31.57
C ASP A 75 14.72 -4.41 -31.80
N ASP A 76 13.62 -4.89 -32.33
CA ASP A 76 12.40 -4.16 -32.58
C ASP A 76 11.42 -4.17 -31.35
N LEU A 77 11.84 -4.70 -30.23
CA LEU A 77 10.98 -4.80 -29.03
C LEU A 77 11.36 -3.80 -27.95
N LEU A 78 10.31 -3.23 -27.31
CA LEU A 78 10.43 -2.49 -26.06
C LEU A 78 9.86 -3.34 -24.92
N PHE A 79 10.64 -3.43 -23.85
CA PHE A 79 10.22 -4.00 -22.57
C PHE A 79 10.08 -2.85 -21.60
N ILE A 80 8.88 -2.60 -21.11
CA ILE A 80 8.58 -1.48 -20.19
C ILE A 80 8.07 -2.05 -18.89
N ASN A 81 8.82 -1.84 -17.80
CA ASN A 81 8.37 -2.21 -16.47
C ASN A 81 7.11 -1.43 -16.09
N GLU A 82 6.11 -2.12 -15.59
CA GLU A 82 4.94 -1.56 -14.92
C GLU A 82 5.09 -1.83 -13.43
N LYS A 83 5.30 -0.76 -12.64
CA LYS A 83 5.72 -0.85 -11.24
C LYS A 83 4.79 -1.73 -10.41
N TYR A 84 5.35 -2.76 -9.79
CA TYR A 84 4.71 -3.81 -8.98
C TYR A 84 3.84 -4.81 -9.74
N GLU A 85 3.62 -4.63 -11.04
CA GLU A 85 2.67 -5.43 -11.80
C GLU A 85 3.33 -6.35 -12.84
N GLY A 86 4.44 -5.90 -13.47
CA GLY A 86 5.14 -6.70 -14.46
C GLY A 86 5.78 -5.92 -15.61
N VAL A 87 5.73 -6.47 -16.81
CA VAL A 87 6.45 -5.94 -17.97
C VAL A 87 5.59 -5.94 -19.22
N HIS A 88 5.40 -4.77 -19.83
CA HIS A 88 4.82 -4.66 -21.17
C HIS A 88 5.84 -5.03 -22.23
N VAL A 89 5.41 -5.77 -23.24
CA VAL A 89 6.19 -6.05 -24.44
C VAL A 89 5.50 -5.41 -25.64
N ILE A 90 6.24 -4.53 -26.33
CA ILE A 90 5.72 -3.70 -27.43
C ILE A 90 6.61 -3.89 -28.63
N ASN A 91 6.03 -4.21 -29.79
CA ASN A 91 6.73 -4.16 -31.07
C ASN A 91 6.83 -2.67 -31.49
N ASN A 92 8.07 -2.24 -31.68
CA ASN A 92 8.44 -0.88 -32.06
C ASN A 92 9.22 -0.83 -33.38
N ALA A 93 9.06 -1.85 -34.26
CA ALA A 93 9.68 -1.88 -35.57
C ALA A 93 9.32 -0.64 -36.42
N ASP A 94 8.09 -0.17 -36.25
CA ASP A 94 7.68 1.18 -36.71
C ASP A 94 7.38 2.07 -35.48
N PRO A 95 8.28 3.00 -35.14
CA PRO A 95 8.07 3.89 -34.00
C PRO A 95 6.88 4.85 -34.14
N ALA A 96 6.35 5.04 -35.34
CA ALA A 96 5.14 5.85 -35.55
C ALA A 96 3.86 5.09 -35.17
N THR A 97 3.91 3.75 -35.20
CA THR A 97 2.75 2.88 -34.93
C THR A 97 3.14 1.68 -34.04
N PRO A 98 3.57 1.89 -32.79
CA PRO A 98 3.99 0.80 -31.93
C PRO A 98 2.80 -0.11 -31.56
N VAL A 99 3.02 -1.44 -31.53
CA VAL A 99 1.99 -2.44 -31.28
C VAL A 99 2.27 -3.16 -29.97
N LYS A 100 1.35 -3.11 -29.02
CA LYS A 100 1.42 -3.89 -27.78
C LYS A 100 1.25 -5.38 -28.12
N LEU A 101 2.22 -6.22 -27.72
CA LEU A 101 2.22 -7.66 -28.01
C LEU A 101 1.72 -8.50 -26.84
N ALA A 102 2.18 -8.20 -25.61
CA ALA A 102 1.88 -8.98 -24.42
C ALA A 102 2.09 -8.14 -23.17
N PHE A 103 1.56 -8.64 -22.07
CA PHE A 103 1.94 -8.24 -20.73
C PHE A 103 2.43 -9.45 -19.95
N ILE A 104 3.65 -9.38 -19.43
CA ILE A 104 4.21 -10.42 -18.56
C ILE A 104 3.88 -10.01 -17.12
N GLU A 105 2.96 -10.73 -16.48
CA GLU A 105 2.65 -10.51 -15.06
C GLU A 105 3.83 -10.96 -14.20
N VAL A 106 4.35 -10.04 -13.37
CA VAL A 106 5.42 -10.28 -12.41
C VAL A 106 5.11 -9.50 -11.13
N PRO A 107 4.36 -10.09 -10.20
CA PRO A 107 3.99 -9.40 -8.97
C PRO A 107 5.21 -8.91 -8.18
N GLY A 108 5.19 -7.64 -7.79
CA GLY A 108 6.29 -7.01 -7.06
C GLY A 108 7.44 -6.51 -7.93
N CYS A 109 7.32 -6.52 -9.25
CA CYS A 109 8.38 -6.07 -10.17
C CYS A 109 8.63 -4.56 -10.06
N ILE A 110 9.88 -4.17 -9.76
CA ILE A 110 10.34 -2.79 -9.74
C ILE A 110 11.37 -2.53 -10.85
N ASP A 111 12.23 -3.49 -11.10
CA ASP A 111 13.36 -3.35 -12.01
C ASP A 111 13.45 -4.50 -13.01
N ILE A 112 14.04 -4.22 -14.17
CA ILE A 112 14.28 -5.18 -15.22
C ILE A 112 15.69 -5.00 -15.80
N ALA A 113 16.29 -6.10 -16.20
CA ALA A 113 17.53 -6.12 -16.98
C ALA A 113 17.47 -7.19 -18.05
N MET A 114 18.22 -7.05 -19.14
CA MET A 114 18.20 -8.02 -20.24
C MET A 114 19.60 -8.39 -20.68
N LYS A 115 19.78 -9.69 -21.00
CA LYS A 115 20.97 -10.21 -21.66
C LYS A 115 20.56 -11.25 -22.70
N GLY A 116 20.79 -10.95 -23.97
CA GLY A 116 20.29 -11.80 -25.06
C GLY A 116 18.78 -11.92 -25.03
N ASN A 117 18.23 -13.13 -25.00
CA ASN A 117 16.81 -13.39 -24.87
C ASN A 117 16.35 -13.64 -23.42
N THR A 118 17.24 -13.43 -22.46
CA THR A 118 16.90 -13.59 -21.04
C THR A 118 16.56 -12.23 -20.43
N LEU A 119 15.33 -12.09 -19.95
CA LEU A 119 14.87 -10.96 -19.14
C LEU A 119 15.01 -11.33 -17.66
N TYR A 120 15.79 -10.56 -16.94
CA TYR A 120 15.91 -10.65 -15.48
C TYR A 120 14.93 -9.68 -14.85
N VAL A 121 14.13 -10.15 -13.91
CA VAL A 121 13.13 -9.36 -13.21
C VAL A 121 13.21 -9.63 -11.73
N ASP A 122 12.94 -8.63 -10.92
CA ASP A 122 12.60 -8.84 -9.52
C ASP A 122 11.13 -9.28 -9.42
N ASN A 123 10.90 -10.34 -8.65
CA ASN A 123 9.56 -10.84 -8.31
C ASN A 123 9.43 -10.74 -6.79
N ALA A 124 9.08 -9.55 -6.33
CA ALA A 124 9.11 -9.14 -4.93
C ALA A 124 10.50 -9.30 -4.30
N ILE A 125 10.75 -10.40 -3.58
CA ILE A 125 12.04 -10.68 -2.92
C ILE A 125 12.96 -11.59 -3.75
N ASP A 126 12.46 -12.15 -4.84
CA ASP A 126 13.17 -13.11 -5.68
C ASP A 126 13.75 -12.45 -6.93
N LEU A 127 14.88 -12.94 -7.44
CA LEU A 127 15.37 -12.66 -8.77
C LEU A 127 14.99 -13.80 -9.71
N VAL A 128 14.36 -13.47 -10.83
CA VAL A 128 13.89 -14.46 -11.80
C VAL A 128 14.45 -14.16 -13.18
N ALA A 129 14.91 -15.20 -13.87
CA ALA A 129 15.32 -15.18 -15.27
C ALA A 129 14.22 -15.78 -16.14
N LEU A 130 13.80 -15.04 -17.16
CA LEU A 130 12.75 -15.41 -18.09
C LEU A 130 13.32 -15.52 -19.49
N ASP A 131 13.07 -16.61 -20.19
CA ASP A 131 13.22 -16.65 -21.64
C ASP A 131 12.04 -15.92 -22.28
N VAL A 132 12.34 -14.84 -23.00
CA VAL A 132 11.37 -13.99 -23.70
C VAL A 132 11.52 -14.08 -25.22
N THR A 133 12.02 -15.20 -25.71
CA THR A 133 12.08 -15.50 -27.19
C THR A 133 10.68 -15.42 -27.78
N ASP A 134 9.68 -15.93 -27.07
CA ASP A 134 8.26 -15.70 -27.34
C ASP A 134 7.62 -14.92 -26.18
N PRO A 135 7.36 -13.62 -26.32
CA PRO A 135 6.75 -12.81 -25.25
C PRO A 135 5.33 -13.22 -24.86
N GLN A 136 4.64 -13.96 -25.72
CA GLN A 136 3.28 -14.46 -25.43
C GLN A 136 3.29 -15.77 -24.64
N ALA A 137 4.47 -16.41 -24.56
CA ALA A 137 4.66 -17.70 -23.87
C ALA A 137 6.00 -17.73 -23.12
N VAL A 138 6.24 -16.78 -22.20
CA VAL A 138 7.49 -16.69 -21.44
C VAL A 138 7.72 -17.94 -20.59
N VAL A 139 8.98 -18.31 -20.44
CA VAL A 139 9.39 -19.45 -19.64
C VAL A 139 10.33 -18.99 -18.51
N VAL A 140 9.99 -19.33 -17.27
CA VAL A 140 10.90 -19.15 -16.14
C VAL A 140 12.04 -20.16 -16.28
N THR A 141 13.28 -19.68 -16.50
CA THR A 141 14.46 -20.51 -16.67
C THR A 141 15.24 -20.69 -15.37
N GLU A 142 15.24 -19.68 -14.50
CA GLU A 142 15.93 -19.71 -13.23
C GLU A 142 15.23 -18.82 -12.21
N ARG A 143 15.32 -19.17 -10.91
CA ARG A 143 14.85 -18.37 -9.79
C ARG A 143 15.83 -18.44 -8.63
N ILE A 144 16.23 -17.29 -8.12
CA ILE A 144 17.02 -17.16 -6.89
C ILE A 144 16.12 -16.55 -5.85
N ALA A 145 15.72 -17.35 -4.85
CA ALA A 145 14.78 -16.92 -3.82
C ALA A 145 15.42 -16.00 -2.78
N ALA A 146 14.65 -15.04 -2.30
CA ALA A 146 14.99 -14.17 -1.18
C ALA A 146 16.34 -13.43 -1.31
N ILE A 147 16.67 -12.99 -2.54
CA ILE A 147 17.91 -12.23 -2.81
C ILE A 147 17.73 -10.73 -2.54
N PHE A 148 16.52 -10.21 -2.67
CA PHE A 148 16.19 -8.81 -2.46
C PHE A 148 15.54 -8.57 -1.09
N PRO A 149 15.70 -7.38 -0.51
CA PRO A 149 14.92 -6.99 0.66
C PRO A 149 13.43 -6.91 0.34
N GLU A 150 12.58 -7.03 1.36
CA GLU A 150 11.14 -6.82 1.22
C GLU A 150 10.85 -5.39 0.73
N LEU A 151 9.83 -5.25 -0.13
CA LEU A 151 9.36 -3.95 -0.60
C LEU A 151 8.96 -3.08 0.58
N SER A 152 9.38 -1.82 0.58
CA SER A 152 9.09 -0.86 1.64
C SER A 152 8.41 0.39 1.08
N ASN A 153 7.51 0.97 1.88
CA ASN A 153 6.91 2.26 1.64
C ASN A 153 6.83 3.01 2.98
N GLN A 154 7.46 4.18 3.05
CA GLN A 154 7.49 5.00 4.27
C GLN A 154 6.13 5.62 4.61
N GLU A 155 5.24 5.74 3.62
CA GLU A 155 3.88 6.27 3.77
C GLU A 155 2.85 5.18 4.11
N ALA A 156 3.30 3.91 4.22
CA ALA A 156 2.41 2.80 4.50
C ALA A 156 1.80 2.93 5.91
N TYR A 157 0.52 2.62 6.00
CA TYR A 157 -0.19 2.56 7.26
C TYR A 157 0.43 1.47 8.17
N TRP A 158 0.99 1.86 9.30
CA TRP A 158 1.84 1.01 10.12
C TRP A 158 1.14 -0.25 10.66
N GLU A 159 -0.15 -0.19 11.00
CA GLU A 159 -0.91 -1.36 11.47
C GLU A 159 -1.09 -2.41 10.38
N SER A 160 -1.18 -2.00 9.11
CA SER A 160 -1.27 -2.92 7.97
C SER A 160 0.03 -3.70 7.73
N MET A 161 1.14 -3.30 8.37
CA MET A 161 2.43 -3.98 8.30
C MET A 161 2.56 -5.15 9.29
N ASN A 162 1.53 -5.39 10.12
CA ASN A 162 1.48 -6.50 11.07
C ASN A 162 0.89 -7.76 10.43
N PHE A 163 1.66 -8.44 9.57
CA PHE A 163 1.30 -9.69 8.92
C PHE A 163 2.38 -10.77 9.12
N ASP A 164 2.02 -12.03 8.91
CA ASP A 164 2.92 -13.18 9.05
C ASP A 164 3.92 -13.25 7.88
N ARG A 165 5.12 -12.68 8.07
CA ARG A 165 6.22 -12.69 7.09
C ARG A 165 6.81 -14.07 6.80
N SER A 166 6.46 -15.09 7.56
CA SER A 166 6.85 -16.46 7.23
C SER A 166 6.02 -17.01 6.07
N LYS A 167 4.77 -16.54 5.91
CA LYS A 167 3.78 -17.01 4.92
C LYS A 167 3.58 -16.05 3.76
N PHE A 168 3.67 -14.75 4.00
CA PHE A 168 3.34 -13.72 3.02
C PHE A 168 4.54 -12.86 2.65
N VAL A 169 4.46 -12.25 1.48
CA VAL A 169 5.40 -11.26 0.96
C VAL A 169 4.63 -10.08 0.38
N ILE A 170 5.21 -8.88 0.49
CA ILE A 170 4.65 -7.68 -0.13
C ILE A 170 4.97 -7.71 -1.62
N VAL A 171 3.93 -7.61 -2.48
CA VAL A 171 4.06 -7.55 -3.94
C VAL A 171 3.65 -6.19 -4.50
N GLY A 172 3.34 -5.23 -3.67
CA GLY A 172 2.96 -3.87 -4.07
C GLY A 172 2.21 -3.13 -3.00
N TRP A 173 1.59 -2.02 -3.39
CA TRP A 173 0.88 -1.10 -2.50
C TRP A 173 -0.43 -0.68 -3.13
N LYS A 174 -1.44 -0.46 -2.33
CA LYS A 174 -2.74 0.07 -2.77
C LYS A 174 -3.20 1.20 -1.86
N ASP A 175 -3.82 2.20 -2.45
CA ASP A 175 -4.55 3.23 -1.73
C ASP A 175 -5.87 2.64 -1.21
N THR A 176 -6.23 2.98 0.01
CA THR A 176 -7.48 2.56 0.66
C THR A 176 -7.94 3.63 1.64
N VAL A 177 -9.08 3.40 2.26
CA VAL A 177 -9.58 4.20 3.38
C VAL A 177 -9.58 3.32 4.63
N VAL A 178 -9.06 3.85 5.72
CA VAL A 178 -9.06 3.18 7.03
C VAL A 178 -9.99 3.94 7.96
N LYS A 179 -10.82 3.21 8.71
CA LYS A 179 -11.66 3.79 9.77
C LYS A 179 -10.88 3.93 11.07
N GLY A 180 -11.18 4.98 11.83
CA GLY A 180 -10.66 5.16 13.19
C GLY A 180 -10.93 3.90 14.01
N GLY A 181 -9.94 3.46 14.81
CA GLY A 181 -10.02 2.17 15.51
C GLY A 181 -9.22 1.03 14.86
N GLY A 182 -8.60 1.27 13.69
CA GLY A 182 -7.57 0.36 13.15
C GLY A 182 -8.07 -0.84 12.34
N HIS A 183 -9.32 -0.86 11.90
CA HIS A 183 -9.81 -1.93 11.04
C HIS A 183 -9.65 -1.57 9.56
N VAL A 184 -8.79 -2.32 8.86
CA VAL A 184 -8.69 -2.32 7.39
C VAL A 184 -9.74 -3.31 6.90
N GLU A 185 -10.74 -2.85 6.14
CA GLU A 185 -11.67 -3.71 5.39
C GLU A 185 -11.05 -4.29 4.13
#